data_4fa88479232d7a6b25a14db0aa21454f
#
_entry.id   4fa88479232d7a6b25a14db0aa21454f
#
_cell.length_a   1.000
_cell.length_b   1.000
_cell.length_c   1.000
_cell.angle_alpha   90.00
_cell.angle_beta   90.00
_cell.angle_gamma   90.00
#
_symmetry.space_group_name_H-M   'P 1'
#
loop_
_entity.id
_entity.type
_entity.pdbx_description
1 polymer ?
#
loop_
_entity_poly.entity_id
_entity_poly.type
_entity_poly.pdbx_seq_one_letter_code
_entity_poly.pdbx_strand_id
1 'polypeptide(L)'
;EADDWRLSGKPLGPLHGLPVAIKDIFKTDDMPTGYGTTLKDGHRTRDEAEVVRLLKNAGAIIMGKTVTTELAYFDPGKTTNPHDYSRTPGGSSSGSAAAVASFMAPVAIGSQTNGSVIRPASYCGVIGYKPSYGLVSRSGALRLSFLLDQVGIFGRTIEDMGLVSKVIMQKDHKDKSTKIYPTENMESSVLKDHPFEPKFFFVETPKWKNLDSNSKKEFEKLRKKLQKNVVDFQDASFFEKVFEYQQIIMETDMAYNLSYFYNEHKNKIGKKLREAIERGQSYKSKDYAEAVDHMEVYYENISEMFNHFHAIITPATTGEAPKGLDYTGSPEFCTIWTYLGMPSISLPILNGSNKMPIGVQVVGEKFDDVRFLRSANWLLKKLT
;
A
#
# COMPACT_ATOMS: atom_id res chain seq x y z
N GLU A 1 -12.46 -28.80 -3.25
CA GLU A 1 -11.16 -28.82 -3.99
C GLU A 1 -9.96 -28.82 -3.02
N ALA A 2 -9.82 -27.84 -2.09
CA ALA A 2 -8.68 -27.80 -1.17
C ALA A 2 -8.62 -29.04 -0.26
N ASP A 3 -9.76 -29.47 0.28
CA ASP A 3 -9.85 -30.70 1.07
C ASP A 3 -9.57 -31.95 0.23
N ASP A 4 -10.10 -32.03 -0.98
CA ASP A 4 -9.85 -33.14 -1.91
C ASP A 4 -8.36 -33.23 -2.26
N TRP A 5 -7.73 -32.07 -2.50
CA TRP A 5 -6.29 -32.01 -2.75
C TRP A 5 -5.48 -32.54 -1.55
N ARG A 6 -5.81 -32.08 -0.33
CA ARG A 6 -5.17 -32.55 0.91
C ARG A 6 -5.35 -34.05 1.11
N LEU A 7 -6.57 -34.54 0.90
CA LEU A 7 -6.89 -35.98 1.05
C LEU A 7 -6.21 -36.86 -0.02
N SER A 8 -5.87 -36.29 -1.17
CA SER A 8 -5.17 -37.03 -2.23
C SER A 8 -3.69 -37.34 -1.93
N GLY A 9 -3.15 -36.83 -0.82
CA GLY A 9 -1.74 -37.03 -0.41
C GLY A 9 -0.73 -36.26 -1.26
N LYS A 10 -1.17 -35.34 -2.14
CA LYS A 10 -0.30 -34.49 -2.95
C LYS A 10 0.36 -33.41 -2.10
N PRO A 11 1.55 -32.91 -2.51
CA PRO A 11 2.22 -31.81 -1.80
C PRO A 11 1.30 -30.59 -1.71
N LEU A 12 1.23 -29.99 -0.51
CA LEU A 12 0.46 -28.77 -0.27
C LEU A 12 1.30 -27.55 -0.61
N GLY A 13 0.66 -26.56 -1.27
CA GLY A 13 1.27 -25.25 -1.48
C GLY A 13 1.42 -24.47 -0.15
N PRO A 14 2.31 -23.47 -0.10
CA PRO A 14 2.58 -22.72 1.15
C PRO A 14 1.38 -21.92 1.67
N LEU A 15 0.38 -21.66 0.84
CA LEU A 15 -0.85 -20.97 1.22
C LEU A 15 -2.08 -21.88 1.18
N HIS A 16 -1.89 -23.20 1.24
CA HIS A 16 -2.98 -24.15 1.09
C HIS A 16 -4.11 -23.90 2.09
N GLY A 17 -5.31 -23.67 1.56
CA GLY A 17 -6.51 -23.41 2.35
C GLY A 17 -6.61 -22.01 2.96
N LEU A 18 -5.64 -21.11 2.73
CA LEU A 18 -5.69 -19.73 3.22
C LEU A 18 -6.72 -18.90 2.44
N PRO A 19 -7.77 -18.35 3.09
CA PRO A 19 -8.70 -17.45 2.44
C PRO A 19 -8.03 -16.08 2.19
N VAL A 20 -8.10 -15.59 0.95
CA VAL A 20 -7.54 -14.28 0.55
C VAL A 20 -8.62 -13.45 -0.15
N ALA A 21 -8.81 -12.21 0.31
CA ALA A 21 -9.70 -11.26 -0.34
C ALA A 21 -8.94 -10.39 -1.34
N ILE A 22 -9.56 -10.05 -2.48
CA ILE A 22 -8.89 -9.40 -3.60
C ILE A 22 -9.56 -8.07 -3.93
N LYS A 23 -8.81 -6.97 -3.90
CA LYS A 23 -9.30 -5.65 -4.31
C LYS A 23 -9.88 -5.69 -5.72
N ASP A 24 -11.03 -5.07 -5.91
CA ASP A 24 -11.78 -5.12 -7.17
C ASP A 24 -11.20 -4.29 -8.32
N ILE A 25 -9.88 -4.25 -8.39
CA ILE A 25 -9.11 -3.80 -9.54
C ILE A 25 -8.29 -4.92 -10.20
N PHE A 26 -8.13 -6.04 -9.49
CA PHE A 26 -7.41 -7.21 -10.02
C PHE A 26 -8.41 -8.14 -10.71
N LYS A 27 -8.11 -8.51 -11.94
CA LYS A 27 -8.92 -9.45 -12.71
C LYS A 27 -8.92 -10.83 -12.06
N THR A 28 -10.09 -11.43 -12.01
CA THR A 28 -10.31 -12.82 -11.62
C THR A 28 -11.12 -13.50 -12.73
N ASP A 29 -10.83 -14.75 -13.06
CA ASP A 29 -11.49 -15.49 -14.13
C ASP A 29 -12.91 -15.94 -13.75
N ASP A 30 -13.16 -16.13 -12.45
CA ASP A 30 -14.37 -16.68 -11.87
C ASP A 30 -15.36 -15.64 -11.33
N MET A 31 -14.89 -14.40 -11.03
CA MET A 31 -15.71 -13.32 -10.48
C MET A 31 -15.65 -12.06 -11.34
N PRO A 32 -16.71 -11.21 -11.37
CA PRO A 32 -16.65 -9.92 -12.02
C PRO A 32 -15.57 -9.00 -11.46
N THR A 33 -15.03 -8.11 -12.30
CA THR A 33 -14.11 -7.05 -11.90
C THR A 33 -14.67 -5.69 -12.31
N GLY A 34 -15.21 -4.96 -11.33
CA GLY A 34 -15.99 -3.75 -11.54
C GLY A 34 -15.22 -2.44 -11.44
N TYR A 35 -14.00 -2.46 -10.90
CA TYR A 35 -13.16 -1.26 -10.71
C TYR A 35 -13.80 -0.16 -9.85
N GLY A 36 -14.76 -0.51 -9.00
CA GLY A 36 -15.49 0.45 -8.16
C GLY A 36 -16.41 1.39 -8.93
N THR A 37 -16.77 1.06 -10.17
CA THR A 37 -17.66 1.85 -11.04
C THR A 37 -18.78 0.98 -11.62
N THR A 38 -19.97 1.56 -11.74
CA THR A 38 -21.12 0.90 -12.41
C THR A 38 -20.91 0.67 -13.91
N LEU A 39 -19.93 1.34 -14.52
CA LEU A 39 -19.57 1.17 -15.93
C LEU A 39 -19.06 -0.23 -16.29
N LYS A 40 -18.64 -0.99 -15.30
CA LYS A 40 -18.12 -2.36 -15.44
C LYS A 40 -18.85 -3.38 -14.58
N ASP A 41 -20.04 -3.03 -14.05
CA ASP A 41 -20.84 -3.97 -13.27
C ASP A 41 -21.09 -5.26 -14.05
N GLY A 42 -20.84 -6.40 -13.40
CA GLY A 42 -20.98 -7.72 -14.00
C GLY A 42 -19.94 -8.09 -15.06
N HIS A 43 -18.98 -7.21 -15.38
CA HIS A 43 -17.97 -7.50 -16.38
C HIS A 43 -17.02 -8.62 -15.91
N ARG A 44 -17.07 -9.76 -16.61
CA ARG A 44 -16.14 -10.88 -16.40
C ARG A 44 -15.03 -10.84 -17.45
N THR A 45 -13.80 -11.00 -16.98
CA THR A 45 -12.65 -11.18 -17.88
C THR A 45 -12.31 -12.66 -17.95
N ARG A 46 -11.78 -13.12 -19.09
CA ARG A 46 -11.19 -14.46 -19.19
C ARG A 46 -9.74 -14.49 -18.71
N ASP A 47 -9.18 -13.30 -18.44
CA ASP A 47 -7.82 -13.11 -17.95
C ASP A 47 -7.83 -13.03 -16.43
N GLU A 48 -6.77 -13.51 -15.83
CA GLU A 48 -6.54 -13.41 -14.40
C GLU A 48 -5.29 -12.55 -14.11
N ALA A 49 -5.35 -11.77 -13.05
CA ALA A 49 -4.19 -11.00 -12.59
C ALA A 49 -3.09 -11.95 -12.09
N GLU A 50 -1.84 -11.63 -12.39
CA GLU A 50 -0.71 -12.50 -12.03
C GLU A 50 -0.65 -12.78 -10.52
N VAL A 51 -0.90 -11.76 -9.68
CA VAL A 51 -0.96 -11.92 -8.22
C VAL A 51 -2.02 -12.93 -7.79
N VAL A 52 -3.18 -12.95 -8.47
CA VAL A 52 -4.27 -13.90 -8.18
C VAL A 52 -3.87 -15.31 -8.60
N ARG A 53 -3.30 -15.44 -9.79
CA ARG A 53 -2.78 -16.72 -10.31
C ARG A 53 -1.72 -17.35 -9.38
N LEU A 54 -0.78 -16.53 -8.89
CA LEU A 54 0.27 -16.98 -7.97
C LEU A 54 -0.32 -17.45 -6.62
N LEU A 55 -1.30 -16.72 -6.07
CA LEU A 55 -1.99 -17.11 -4.85
C LEU A 55 -2.74 -18.43 -5.01
N LYS A 56 -3.52 -18.61 -6.10
CA LYS A 56 -4.21 -19.87 -6.41
C LYS A 56 -3.22 -21.02 -6.56
N ASN A 57 -2.13 -20.81 -7.29
CA ASN A 57 -1.08 -21.83 -7.48
C ASN A 57 -0.42 -22.25 -6.16
N ALA A 58 -0.35 -21.36 -5.20
CA ALA A 58 0.13 -21.64 -3.84
C ALA A 58 -0.91 -22.33 -2.93
N GLY A 59 -2.12 -22.58 -3.45
CA GLY A 59 -3.22 -23.23 -2.73
C GLY A 59 -4.13 -22.29 -1.96
N ALA A 60 -4.02 -20.96 -2.13
CA ALA A 60 -4.92 -20.02 -1.49
C ALA A 60 -6.34 -20.11 -2.07
N ILE A 61 -7.33 -19.79 -1.24
CA ILE A 61 -8.74 -19.72 -1.62
C ILE A 61 -9.09 -18.26 -1.86
N ILE A 62 -9.44 -17.88 -3.09
CA ILE A 62 -9.89 -16.52 -3.39
C ILE A 62 -11.34 -16.37 -2.90
N MET A 63 -11.49 -15.72 -1.74
CA MET A 63 -12.78 -15.58 -1.05
C MET A 63 -13.77 -14.69 -1.78
N GLY A 64 -13.29 -13.63 -2.43
CA GLY A 64 -14.15 -12.63 -3.04
C GLY A 64 -13.44 -11.34 -3.36
N LYS A 65 -14.20 -10.42 -3.96
CA LYS A 65 -13.74 -9.09 -4.35
C LYS A 65 -14.03 -8.08 -3.24
N THR A 66 -13.04 -7.24 -2.90
CA THR A 66 -13.21 -6.17 -1.90
C THR A 66 -13.41 -4.82 -2.58
N VAL A 67 -14.25 -3.99 -1.98
CA VAL A 67 -14.58 -2.66 -2.50
C VAL A 67 -13.33 -1.82 -2.70
N THR A 68 -13.24 -1.18 -3.86
CA THR A 68 -12.29 -0.12 -4.18
C THR A 68 -13.04 1.20 -4.36
N THR A 69 -12.36 2.32 -4.22
CA THR A 69 -12.86 3.61 -4.70
C THR A 69 -13.02 3.60 -6.22
N GLU A 70 -13.82 4.52 -6.77
CA GLU A 70 -14.03 4.59 -8.22
C GLU A 70 -12.71 4.65 -8.98
N LEU A 71 -12.51 3.68 -9.89
CA LEU A 71 -11.28 3.51 -10.69
C LEU A 71 -9.99 3.66 -9.86
N ALA A 72 -10.03 3.20 -8.59
CA ALA A 72 -8.95 3.26 -7.62
C ALA A 72 -8.46 4.69 -7.28
N TYR A 73 -9.24 5.74 -7.59
CA TYR A 73 -8.92 7.14 -7.28
C TYR A 73 -9.54 7.59 -5.94
N PHE A 74 -10.14 8.78 -5.82
CA PHE A 74 -10.55 9.34 -4.52
C PHE A 74 -12.04 9.19 -4.17
N ASP A 75 -12.93 8.90 -5.14
CA ASP A 75 -14.36 8.83 -4.89
C ASP A 75 -14.73 7.54 -4.15
N PRO A 76 -15.25 7.63 -2.90
CA PRO A 76 -15.40 6.49 -2.02
C PRO A 76 -16.45 5.48 -2.50
N GLY A 77 -16.26 4.21 -2.12
CA GLY A 77 -17.28 3.17 -2.20
C GLY A 77 -18.14 3.08 -0.94
N LYS A 78 -18.89 1.98 -0.81
CA LYS A 78 -19.88 1.76 0.25
C LYS A 78 -19.28 1.36 1.62
N THR A 79 -17.98 1.06 1.68
CA THR A 79 -17.34 0.51 2.87
C THR A 79 -17.22 1.56 3.96
N THR A 80 -17.56 1.17 5.18
CA THR A 80 -17.37 1.96 6.41
C THR A 80 -16.19 1.45 7.22
N ASN A 81 -15.71 2.25 8.17
CA ASN A 81 -14.64 1.84 9.07
C ASN A 81 -15.16 0.86 10.13
N PRO A 82 -14.53 -0.32 10.34
CA PRO A 82 -15.00 -1.30 11.32
C PRO A 82 -14.99 -0.84 12.77
N HIS A 83 -14.16 0.15 13.12
CA HIS A 83 -14.11 0.71 14.46
C HIS A 83 -15.17 1.77 14.73
N ASP A 84 -15.64 2.48 13.68
CA ASP A 84 -16.70 3.50 13.77
C ASP A 84 -17.34 3.66 12.38
N TYR A 85 -18.55 3.15 12.23
CA TYR A 85 -19.29 3.15 10.94
C TYR A 85 -19.61 4.55 10.39
N SER A 86 -19.48 5.60 11.21
CA SER A 86 -19.61 6.98 10.76
C SER A 86 -18.34 7.54 10.11
N ARG A 87 -17.25 6.77 10.08
CA ARG A 87 -15.94 7.18 9.57
C ARG A 87 -15.55 6.40 8.32
N THR A 88 -14.70 7.03 7.53
CA THR A 88 -14.08 6.39 6.37
C THR A 88 -13.12 5.27 6.78
N PRO A 89 -13.08 4.14 6.04
CA PRO A 89 -12.01 3.13 6.18
C PRO A 89 -10.70 3.55 5.50
N GLY A 90 -10.68 4.73 4.86
CA GLY A 90 -9.63 5.12 3.93
C GLY A 90 -9.87 4.57 2.53
N GLY A 91 -8.84 4.62 1.69
CA GLY A 91 -8.90 4.15 0.29
C GLY A 91 -7.56 4.33 -0.42
N SER A 92 -7.46 3.85 -1.67
CA SER A 92 -8.52 3.24 -2.47
C SER A 92 -8.81 1.77 -2.13
N SER A 93 -7.95 1.06 -1.37
CA SER A 93 -8.17 -0.33 -0.93
C SER A 93 -9.06 -0.42 0.31
N SER A 94 -10.19 0.32 0.32
CA SER A 94 -11.11 0.46 1.45
C SER A 94 -11.65 -0.88 1.95
N GLY A 95 -12.17 -1.70 1.05
CA GLY A 95 -12.72 -3.01 1.38
C GLY A 95 -11.67 -4.01 1.85
N SER A 96 -10.44 -3.95 1.31
CA SER A 96 -9.35 -4.85 1.71
C SER A 96 -8.93 -4.64 3.16
N ALA A 97 -8.70 -3.38 3.56
CA ALA A 97 -8.38 -3.04 4.94
C ALA A 97 -9.52 -3.37 5.91
N ALA A 98 -10.76 -2.98 5.54
CA ALA A 98 -11.93 -3.23 6.37
C ALA A 98 -12.22 -4.73 6.55
N ALA A 99 -12.06 -5.55 5.51
CA ALA A 99 -12.26 -6.99 5.58
C ALA A 99 -11.30 -7.67 6.56
N VAL A 100 -10.03 -7.29 6.54
CA VAL A 100 -9.02 -7.82 7.48
C VAL A 100 -9.30 -7.34 8.90
N ALA A 101 -9.66 -6.07 9.09
CA ALA A 101 -10.00 -5.50 10.40
C ALA A 101 -11.27 -6.12 11.01
N SER A 102 -12.23 -6.49 10.17
CA SER A 102 -13.48 -7.17 10.57
C SER A 102 -13.36 -8.68 10.68
N PHE A 103 -12.17 -9.27 10.53
CA PHE A 103 -11.95 -10.73 10.54
C PHE A 103 -12.71 -11.48 9.44
N MET A 104 -13.15 -10.82 8.38
CA MET A 104 -13.80 -11.46 7.21
C MET A 104 -12.79 -12.27 6.39
N ALA A 105 -11.53 -11.83 6.34
CA ALA A 105 -10.42 -12.57 5.74
C ALA A 105 -9.16 -12.36 6.58
N PRO A 106 -8.27 -13.37 6.71
CA PRO A 106 -6.98 -13.21 7.39
C PRO A 106 -6.04 -12.30 6.62
N VAL A 107 -6.10 -12.33 5.28
CA VAL A 107 -5.25 -11.57 4.36
C VAL A 107 -6.11 -10.98 3.23
N ALA A 108 -5.73 -9.80 2.77
CA ALA A 108 -6.29 -9.20 1.57
C ALA A 108 -5.20 -8.55 0.69
N ILE A 109 -5.43 -8.57 -0.62
CA ILE A 109 -4.58 -7.87 -1.60
C ILE A 109 -5.19 -6.52 -1.92
N GLY A 110 -4.34 -5.50 -1.99
CA GLY A 110 -4.68 -4.15 -2.43
C GLY A 110 -3.63 -3.56 -3.34
N SER A 111 -3.74 -2.27 -3.59
CA SER A 111 -2.78 -1.53 -4.43
C SER A 111 -2.56 -0.11 -3.90
N GLN A 112 -1.42 0.47 -4.24
CA GLN A 112 -1.07 1.85 -3.90
C GLN A 112 -0.42 2.56 -5.07
N THR A 113 -0.95 3.74 -5.43
CA THR A 113 -0.38 4.69 -6.39
C THR A 113 0.12 5.94 -5.67
N ASN A 114 -0.44 6.22 -4.49
CA ASN A 114 0.00 7.28 -3.57
C ASN A 114 -0.03 6.78 -2.11
N GLY A 115 -1.21 6.59 -1.50
CA GLY A 115 -1.36 6.15 -0.11
C GLY A 115 -2.38 5.02 0.09
N SER A 116 -2.74 4.28 -0.96
CA SER A 116 -3.92 3.42 -0.98
C SER A 116 -3.76 2.03 -0.31
N VAL A 117 -2.62 1.74 0.31
CA VAL A 117 -2.40 0.59 1.21
C VAL A 117 -2.15 1.10 2.63
N ILE A 118 -1.19 2.00 2.77
CA ILE A 118 -0.74 2.50 4.07
C ILE A 118 -1.85 3.26 4.80
N ARG A 119 -2.56 4.15 4.09
CA ARG A 119 -3.63 4.97 4.68
C ARG A 119 -4.81 4.14 5.18
N PRO A 120 -5.46 3.26 4.36
CA PRO A 120 -6.56 2.45 4.87
C PRO A 120 -6.11 1.44 5.95
N ALA A 121 -4.87 0.93 5.91
CA ALA A 121 -4.33 0.10 6.98
C ALA A 121 -4.25 0.88 8.32
N SER A 122 -3.76 2.12 8.28
CA SER A 122 -3.72 3.01 9.44
C SER A 122 -5.11 3.24 10.03
N TYR A 123 -6.07 3.62 9.20
CA TYR A 123 -7.43 3.93 9.65
C TYR A 123 -8.22 2.73 10.16
N CYS A 124 -7.96 1.54 9.62
CA CYS A 124 -8.61 0.30 10.03
C CYS A 124 -7.84 -0.48 11.12
N GLY A 125 -6.69 0.01 11.56
CA GLY A 125 -5.93 -0.63 12.65
C GLY A 125 -5.38 -2.01 12.29
N VAL A 126 -4.97 -2.20 11.03
CA VAL A 126 -4.35 -3.44 10.53
C VAL A 126 -2.95 -3.16 10.00
N ILE A 127 -2.18 -4.20 9.77
CA ILE A 127 -0.91 -4.09 9.06
C ILE A 127 -1.20 -4.00 7.57
N GLY A 128 -0.67 -2.95 6.92
CA GLY A 128 -0.67 -2.81 5.47
C GLY A 128 0.75 -2.66 4.97
N TYR A 129 1.17 -3.53 4.08
CA TYR A 129 2.52 -3.56 3.54
C TYR A 129 2.51 -3.32 2.03
N LYS A 130 3.28 -2.35 1.61
CA LYS A 130 3.60 -2.03 0.23
C LYS A 130 5.07 -2.39 -0.02
N PRO A 131 5.36 -3.47 -0.76
CA PRO A 131 6.73 -3.86 -1.12
C PRO A 131 7.49 -2.79 -1.90
N SER A 132 8.78 -2.99 -2.09
CA SER A 132 9.57 -2.22 -3.05
C SER A 132 8.95 -2.29 -4.44
N TYR A 133 8.96 -1.16 -5.16
CA TYR A 133 8.48 -1.09 -6.54
C TYR A 133 9.19 -2.12 -7.42
N GLY A 134 8.40 -2.89 -8.16
CA GLY A 134 8.93 -3.92 -9.06
C GLY A 134 9.16 -5.30 -8.42
N LEU A 135 8.76 -5.53 -7.16
CA LEU A 135 8.83 -6.88 -6.58
C LEU A 135 7.58 -7.71 -6.84
N VAL A 136 6.42 -7.08 -7.03
CA VAL A 136 5.15 -7.76 -7.29
C VAL A 136 4.58 -7.30 -8.62
N SER A 137 4.17 -8.25 -9.46
CA SER A 137 3.57 -7.97 -10.77
C SER A 137 2.22 -7.25 -10.63
N ARG A 138 2.01 -6.29 -11.53
CA ARG A 138 0.76 -5.54 -11.70
C ARG A 138 -0.04 -6.00 -12.92
N SER A 139 0.41 -7.08 -13.59
CA SER A 139 -0.28 -7.63 -14.75
C SER A 139 -1.70 -8.07 -14.37
N GLY A 140 -2.69 -7.64 -15.15
CA GLY A 140 -4.10 -7.91 -14.90
C GLY A 140 -4.77 -7.02 -13.84
N ALA A 141 -4.08 -6.01 -13.30
CA ALA A 141 -4.68 -4.95 -12.48
C ALA A 141 -5.10 -3.75 -13.34
N LEU A 142 -6.11 -3.00 -12.88
CA LEU A 142 -6.38 -1.67 -13.41
C LEU A 142 -5.14 -0.80 -13.17
N ARG A 143 -4.62 -0.20 -14.24
CA ARG A 143 -3.45 0.66 -14.16
C ARG A 143 -3.86 2.12 -14.01
N LEU A 144 -3.28 2.80 -13.02
CA LEU A 144 -3.34 4.24 -12.87
C LEU A 144 -2.04 4.88 -13.35
N SER A 145 -0.90 4.40 -12.86
CA SER A 145 0.43 4.92 -13.21
C SER A 145 1.42 3.82 -13.52
N PHE A 146 2.27 4.06 -14.52
CA PHE A 146 3.33 3.14 -14.91
C PHE A 146 4.43 3.04 -13.85
N LEU A 147 4.72 4.15 -13.17
CA LEU A 147 5.86 4.28 -12.27
C LEU A 147 5.48 4.21 -10.78
N LEU A 148 4.20 4.47 -10.45
CA LEU A 148 3.78 4.61 -9.06
C LEU A 148 2.95 3.42 -8.56
N ASP A 149 2.24 2.69 -9.44
CA ASP A 149 1.38 1.58 -9.02
C ASP A 149 2.18 0.45 -8.39
N GLN A 150 1.76 0.01 -7.23
CA GLN A 150 2.34 -1.09 -6.48
C GLN A 150 1.24 -1.96 -5.87
N VAL A 151 1.45 -3.27 -5.86
CA VAL A 151 0.58 -4.20 -5.14
C VAL A 151 0.95 -4.18 -3.67
N GLY A 152 -0.05 -4.28 -2.79
CA GLY A 152 0.17 -4.34 -1.35
C GLY A 152 -0.66 -5.42 -0.69
N ILE A 153 -0.27 -5.76 0.53
CA ILE A 153 -0.83 -6.83 1.35
C ILE A 153 -1.41 -6.22 2.62
N PHE A 154 -2.58 -6.68 3.03
CA PHE A 154 -3.16 -6.40 4.34
C PHE A 154 -3.23 -7.70 5.14
N GLY A 155 -2.88 -7.64 6.41
CA GLY A 155 -2.91 -8.76 7.34
C GLY A 155 -2.89 -8.26 8.78
N ARG A 156 -2.74 -9.18 9.73
CA ARG A 156 -2.70 -8.85 11.16
C ARG A 156 -1.34 -9.05 11.81
N THR A 157 -0.44 -9.75 11.12
CA THR A 157 0.91 -10.04 11.63
C THR A 157 1.99 -9.74 10.59
N ILE A 158 3.22 -9.56 11.01
CA ILE A 158 4.38 -9.46 10.10
C ILE A 158 4.64 -10.81 9.41
N GLU A 159 4.29 -11.89 10.07
CA GLU A 159 4.37 -13.24 9.50
C GLU A 159 3.49 -13.39 8.27
N ASP A 160 2.24 -12.87 8.32
CA ASP A 160 1.34 -12.83 7.17
C ASP A 160 2.00 -12.11 5.98
N MET A 161 2.70 -10.98 6.26
CA MET A 161 3.40 -10.23 5.22
C MET A 161 4.51 -11.06 4.58
N GLY A 162 5.34 -11.72 5.38
CA GLY A 162 6.42 -12.59 4.91
C GLY A 162 5.91 -13.79 4.11
N LEU A 163 4.88 -14.45 4.62
CA LEU A 163 4.29 -15.65 4.01
C LEU A 163 3.69 -15.34 2.62
N VAL A 164 2.89 -14.29 2.51
CA VAL A 164 2.25 -13.92 1.24
C VAL A 164 3.27 -13.36 0.26
N SER A 165 4.20 -12.52 0.73
CA SER A 165 5.26 -11.94 -0.11
C SER A 165 6.13 -13.00 -0.77
N LYS A 166 6.49 -14.08 -0.05
CA LYS A 166 7.23 -15.22 -0.59
C LYS A 166 6.59 -15.79 -1.87
N VAL A 167 5.26 -15.77 -1.93
CA VAL A 167 4.50 -16.32 -3.05
C VAL A 167 4.36 -15.33 -4.20
N ILE A 168 4.06 -14.06 -3.90
CA ILE A 168 3.71 -13.09 -4.94
C ILE A 168 4.88 -12.25 -5.47
N MET A 169 6.03 -12.23 -4.78
CA MET A 169 7.24 -11.54 -5.26
C MET A 169 7.97 -12.39 -6.29
N GLN A 170 7.47 -12.40 -7.51
CA GLN A 170 8.05 -13.14 -8.60
C GLN A 170 8.20 -12.26 -9.84
N LYS A 171 9.23 -12.56 -10.65
CA LYS A 171 9.40 -11.90 -11.95
C LYS A 171 8.30 -12.34 -12.92
N ASP A 172 7.64 -11.36 -13.51
CA ASP A 172 6.64 -11.54 -14.56
C ASP A 172 7.11 -10.89 -15.87
N HIS A 173 7.17 -11.67 -16.94
CA HIS A 173 7.57 -11.15 -18.26
C HIS A 173 6.54 -10.17 -18.87
N LYS A 174 5.30 -10.18 -18.40
CA LYS A 174 4.24 -9.25 -18.83
C LYS A 174 4.34 -7.89 -18.12
N ASP A 175 4.95 -7.83 -16.93
CA ASP A 175 5.26 -6.58 -16.24
C ASP A 175 6.77 -6.35 -16.22
N LYS A 176 7.25 -5.54 -17.17
CA LYS A 176 8.69 -5.25 -17.35
C LYS A 176 9.34 -4.58 -16.12
N SER A 177 8.56 -4.01 -15.22
CA SER A 177 9.10 -3.43 -13.98
C SER A 177 9.57 -4.48 -12.98
N THR A 178 9.07 -5.73 -13.10
CA THR A 178 9.37 -6.77 -12.12
C THR A 178 10.83 -7.21 -12.16
N LYS A 179 11.39 -7.40 -10.96
CA LYS A 179 12.77 -7.84 -10.74
C LYS A 179 12.79 -9.22 -10.07
N ILE A 180 13.89 -9.93 -10.22
CA ILE A 180 14.14 -11.15 -9.43
C ILE A 180 14.55 -10.71 -8.04
N TYR A 181 13.90 -11.28 -7.05
CA TYR A 181 14.18 -11.04 -5.63
C TYR A 181 14.22 -12.37 -4.86
N PRO A 182 15.20 -12.60 -4.00
CA PRO A 182 15.28 -13.83 -3.22
C PRO A 182 14.19 -13.84 -2.13
N THR A 183 13.24 -14.76 -2.26
CA THR A 183 12.12 -14.91 -1.32
C THR A 183 12.22 -16.17 -0.46
N GLU A 184 13.30 -16.96 -0.62
CA GLU A 184 13.51 -18.17 0.13
C GLU A 184 13.56 -17.89 1.64
N ASN A 185 12.79 -18.64 2.40
CA ASN A 185 12.67 -18.48 3.87
C ASN A 185 12.24 -17.07 4.33
N MET A 186 11.59 -16.28 3.48
CA MET A 186 11.17 -14.92 3.82
C MET A 186 10.26 -14.92 5.05
N GLU A 187 9.29 -15.84 5.14
CA GLU A 187 8.35 -15.99 6.25
C GLU A 187 9.02 -16.20 7.61
N SER A 188 10.09 -16.98 7.64
CA SER A 188 10.86 -17.21 8.86
C SER A 188 11.90 -16.12 9.12
N SER A 189 12.45 -15.55 8.06
CA SER A 189 13.49 -14.51 8.16
C SER A 189 12.99 -13.19 8.72
N VAL A 190 11.74 -12.81 8.43
CA VAL A 190 11.13 -11.58 8.97
C VAL A 190 10.84 -11.69 10.48
N LEU A 191 10.79 -12.90 11.03
CA LEU A 191 10.57 -13.16 12.46
C LEU A 191 11.86 -13.29 13.28
N LYS A 192 13.02 -13.42 12.62
CA LYS A 192 14.31 -13.55 13.31
C LYS A 192 14.64 -12.28 14.09
N ASP A 193 15.27 -12.44 15.23
CA ASP A 193 15.78 -11.30 15.99
C ASP A 193 16.91 -10.59 15.22
N HIS A 194 17.03 -9.30 15.43
CA HIS A 194 18.17 -8.53 14.94
C HIS A 194 19.43 -8.93 15.74
N PRO A 195 20.59 -9.05 15.08
CA PRO A 195 21.85 -9.28 15.77
C PRO A 195 22.24 -8.09 16.67
N PHE A 196 21.76 -6.89 16.34
CA PHE A 196 21.90 -5.67 17.11
C PHE A 196 20.55 -4.95 17.18
N GLU A 197 20.35 -4.11 18.20
CA GLU A 197 19.15 -3.27 18.27
C GLU A 197 19.08 -2.35 17.04
N PRO A 198 17.99 -2.38 16.27
CA PRO A 198 17.85 -1.56 15.08
C PRO A 198 17.77 -0.07 15.45
N LYS A 199 18.30 0.76 14.56
CA LYS A 199 18.24 2.22 14.63
C LYS A 199 17.32 2.73 13.52
N PHE A 200 16.58 3.78 13.81
CA PHE A 200 15.62 4.39 12.91
C PHE A 200 15.87 5.89 12.74
N PHE A 201 15.62 6.42 11.56
CA PHE A 201 15.40 7.86 11.41
C PHE A 201 13.94 8.20 11.68
N PHE A 202 13.71 9.28 12.41
CA PHE A 202 12.40 9.89 12.51
C PHE A 202 12.32 11.06 11.53
N VAL A 203 11.37 11.02 10.59
CA VAL A 203 11.24 12.04 9.55
C VAL A 203 9.94 12.82 9.76
N GLU A 204 10.09 14.08 10.13
CA GLU A 204 9.04 15.09 10.07
C GLU A 204 8.97 15.61 8.63
N THR A 205 8.15 14.97 7.79
CA THR A 205 8.01 15.36 6.38
C THR A 205 7.53 16.81 6.24
N PRO A 206 7.65 17.47 5.06
CA PRO A 206 7.13 18.82 4.83
C PRO A 206 5.64 18.98 5.16
N LYS A 207 4.90 17.86 5.26
CA LYS A 207 3.47 17.85 5.64
C LYS A 207 3.24 17.68 7.14
N TRP A 208 4.28 17.63 7.98
CA TRP A 208 4.16 17.48 9.44
C TRP A 208 3.19 18.48 10.09
N LYS A 209 3.13 19.71 9.57
CA LYS A 209 2.17 20.73 10.03
C LYS A 209 0.71 20.29 9.96
N ASN A 210 0.37 19.40 9.02
CA ASN A 210 -0.99 18.90 8.78
C ASN A 210 -1.35 17.71 9.70
N LEU A 211 -0.38 17.19 10.45
CA LEU A 211 -0.65 16.17 11.48
C LEU A 211 -1.46 16.78 12.61
N ASP A 212 -2.54 16.12 13.04
CA ASP A 212 -3.36 16.62 14.14
C ASP A 212 -2.59 16.67 15.47
N SER A 213 -3.05 17.50 16.38
CA SER A 213 -2.35 17.79 17.64
C SER A 213 -2.23 16.58 18.55
N ASN A 214 -3.20 15.66 18.52
CA ASN A 214 -3.16 14.44 19.32
C ASN A 214 -2.12 13.47 18.74
N SER A 215 -2.13 13.28 17.43
CA SER A 215 -1.15 12.44 16.74
C SER A 215 0.28 12.95 16.95
N LYS A 216 0.51 14.28 16.90
CA LYS A 216 1.82 14.86 17.24
C LYS A 216 2.28 14.44 18.64
N LYS A 217 1.41 14.52 19.65
CA LYS A 217 1.73 14.09 21.02
C LYS A 217 2.03 12.59 21.11
N GLU A 218 1.28 11.76 20.40
CA GLU A 218 1.52 10.31 20.40
C GLU A 218 2.86 9.96 19.73
N PHE A 219 3.21 10.63 18.62
CA PHE A 219 4.53 10.46 17.99
C PHE A 219 5.68 10.98 18.87
N GLU A 220 5.51 12.05 19.63
CA GLU A 220 6.48 12.50 20.64
C GLU A 220 6.68 11.47 21.74
N LYS A 221 5.58 10.85 22.24
CA LYS A 221 5.68 9.75 23.22
C LYS A 221 6.42 8.54 22.64
N LEU A 222 6.12 8.18 21.40
CA LEU A 222 6.79 7.09 20.67
C LEU A 222 8.29 7.37 20.57
N ARG A 223 8.70 8.58 20.16
CA ARG A 223 10.13 8.98 20.12
C ARG A 223 10.80 8.84 21.48
N LYS A 224 10.15 9.32 22.54
CA LYS A 224 10.65 9.18 23.93
C LYS A 224 10.79 7.71 24.35
N LYS A 225 9.84 6.83 23.95
CA LYS A 225 9.89 5.40 24.27
C LYS A 225 11.04 4.69 23.50
N LEU A 226 11.36 5.12 22.29
CA LEU A 226 12.43 4.56 21.46
C LEU A 226 13.83 5.10 21.83
N GLN A 227 13.94 6.27 22.42
CA GLN A 227 15.19 6.88 22.90
C GLN A 227 16.40 6.68 21.94
N LYS A 228 17.38 5.86 22.36
CA LYS A 228 18.63 5.57 21.64
C LYS A 228 18.43 4.90 20.27
N ASN A 229 17.25 4.34 20.04
CA ASN A 229 16.96 3.64 18.79
C ASN A 229 16.41 4.58 17.69
N VAL A 230 16.17 5.86 18.00
CA VAL A 230 15.67 6.83 17.03
C VAL A 230 16.55 8.07 16.98
N VAL A 231 16.80 8.58 15.77
CA VAL A 231 17.51 9.84 15.51
C VAL A 231 16.63 10.68 14.60
N ASP A 232 16.53 11.98 14.90
CA ASP A 232 15.76 12.91 14.08
C ASP A 232 16.48 13.25 12.78
N PHE A 233 15.75 13.20 11.69
CA PHE A 233 16.25 13.69 10.41
C PHE A 233 16.11 15.22 10.38
N GLN A 234 17.22 15.92 10.21
CA GLN A 234 17.32 17.36 10.49
C GLN A 234 16.57 18.24 9.50
N ASP A 235 16.55 17.89 8.21
CA ASP A 235 15.94 18.72 7.18
C ASP A 235 15.23 17.90 6.12
N ALA A 236 13.91 17.80 6.25
CA ALA A 236 13.07 17.14 5.27
C ALA A 236 12.53 18.12 4.19
N SER A 237 12.92 19.40 4.21
CA SER A 237 12.42 20.40 3.27
C SER A 237 12.79 20.09 1.81
N PHE A 238 13.90 19.39 1.60
CA PHE A 238 14.29 18.97 0.25
C PHE A 238 13.23 18.09 -0.45
N PHE A 239 12.30 17.47 0.29
CA PHE A 239 11.17 16.73 -0.28
C PHE A 239 10.00 17.61 -0.75
N GLU A 240 10.04 18.92 -0.60
CA GLU A 240 8.90 19.80 -0.93
C GLU A 240 8.40 19.58 -2.37
N LYS A 241 9.30 19.51 -3.34
CA LYS A 241 8.94 19.30 -4.76
C LYS A 241 8.42 17.89 -5.08
N VAL A 242 8.70 16.91 -4.24
CA VAL A 242 8.25 15.51 -4.47
C VAL A 242 6.73 15.41 -4.59
N PHE A 243 5.99 16.26 -3.87
CA PHE A 243 4.52 16.26 -3.93
C PHE A 243 4.01 16.69 -5.31
N GLU A 244 4.64 17.70 -5.90
CA GLU A 244 4.34 18.18 -7.26
C GLU A 244 4.73 17.13 -8.30
N TYR A 245 5.93 16.60 -8.22
CA TYR A 245 6.42 15.58 -9.14
C TYR A 245 5.57 14.30 -9.11
N GLN A 246 5.20 13.83 -7.93
CA GLN A 246 4.31 12.67 -7.81
C GLN A 246 2.95 12.93 -8.44
N GLN A 247 2.39 14.13 -8.27
CA GLN A 247 1.12 14.52 -8.87
C GLN A 247 1.22 14.58 -10.40
N ILE A 248 2.26 15.18 -10.96
CA ILE A 248 2.50 15.27 -12.41
C ILE A 248 2.57 13.86 -13.02
N ILE A 249 3.36 12.95 -12.43
CA ILE A 249 3.47 11.58 -12.93
C ILE A 249 2.11 10.87 -12.84
N MET A 250 1.47 10.91 -11.67
CA MET A 250 0.22 10.20 -11.44
C MET A 250 -0.88 10.67 -12.40
N GLU A 251 -1.10 11.98 -12.51
CA GLU A 251 -2.19 12.52 -13.32
C GLU A 251 -1.93 12.40 -14.82
N THR A 252 -0.66 12.54 -15.27
CA THR A 252 -0.29 12.31 -16.68
C THR A 252 -0.51 10.83 -17.07
N ASP A 253 -0.05 9.90 -16.23
CA ASP A 253 -0.25 8.48 -16.46
C ASP A 253 -1.75 8.10 -16.44
N MET A 254 -2.53 8.69 -15.54
CA MET A 254 -3.98 8.50 -15.46
C MET A 254 -4.68 9.02 -16.72
N ALA A 255 -4.27 10.18 -17.26
CA ALA A 255 -4.84 10.74 -18.48
C ALA A 255 -4.68 9.77 -19.67
N TYR A 256 -3.59 9.01 -19.71
CA TYR A 256 -3.38 7.96 -20.70
C TYR A 256 -4.14 6.67 -20.36
N ASN A 257 -3.93 6.12 -19.16
CA ASN A 257 -4.43 4.79 -18.78
C ASN A 257 -5.96 4.74 -18.63
N LEU A 258 -6.58 5.85 -18.23
CA LEU A 258 -8.03 5.96 -18.05
C LEU A 258 -8.74 6.68 -19.21
N SER A 259 -8.04 6.92 -20.33
CA SER A 259 -8.57 7.63 -21.51
C SER A 259 -9.88 7.03 -22.03
N TYR A 260 -10.04 5.70 -22.02
CA TYR A 260 -11.28 5.03 -22.39
C TYR A 260 -12.46 5.51 -21.52
N PHE A 261 -12.31 5.50 -20.19
CA PHE A 261 -13.37 5.93 -19.28
C PHE A 261 -13.68 7.42 -19.43
N TYR A 262 -12.67 8.24 -19.66
CA TYR A 262 -12.85 9.67 -19.88
C TYR A 262 -13.55 9.97 -21.21
N ASN A 263 -13.09 9.39 -22.30
CA ASN A 263 -13.64 9.68 -23.63
C ASN A 263 -15.06 9.14 -23.82
N GLU A 264 -15.32 7.91 -23.39
CA GLU A 264 -16.60 7.25 -23.62
C GLU A 264 -17.63 7.51 -22.50
N HIS A 265 -17.16 7.88 -21.31
CA HIS A 265 -18.02 7.93 -20.13
C HIS A 265 -17.80 9.17 -19.25
N LYS A 266 -17.32 10.27 -19.81
CA LYS A 266 -16.95 11.51 -19.07
C LYS A 266 -18.00 11.94 -18.04
N ASN A 267 -19.29 11.89 -18.39
CA ASN A 267 -20.40 12.32 -17.53
C ASN A 267 -20.80 11.30 -16.46
N LYS A 268 -20.21 10.10 -16.49
CA LYS A 268 -20.52 8.99 -15.56
C LYS A 268 -19.39 8.69 -14.59
N ILE A 269 -18.23 9.32 -14.74
CA ILE A 269 -17.11 9.25 -13.80
C ILE A 269 -17.10 10.43 -12.85
N GLY A 270 -16.59 10.26 -11.66
CA GLY A 270 -16.57 11.28 -10.61
C GLY A 270 -15.85 12.56 -11.00
N LYS A 271 -16.30 13.69 -10.43
CA LYS A 271 -15.74 15.02 -10.72
C LYS A 271 -14.24 15.09 -10.42
N LYS A 272 -13.81 14.59 -9.26
CA LYS A 272 -12.39 14.63 -8.85
C LYS A 272 -11.49 13.89 -9.84
N LEU A 273 -11.96 12.74 -10.33
CA LEU A 273 -11.23 11.93 -11.31
C LEU A 273 -11.14 12.66 -12.66
N ARG A 274 -12.23 13.28 -13.13
CA ARG A 274 -12.22 14.08 -14.37
C ARG A 274 -11.23 15.21 -14.31
N GLU A 275 -11.27 15.99 -13.22
CA GLU A 275 -10.37 17.13 -13.02
C GLU A 275 -8.89 16.68 -12.99
N ALA A 276 -8.59 15.54 -12.37
CA ALA A 276 -7.25 14.97 -12.37
C ALA A 276 -6.78 14.55 -13.77
N ILE A 277 -7.66 13.90 -14.54
CA ILE A 277 -7.36 13.54 -15.94
C ILE A 277 -7.13 14.80 -16.78
N GLU A 278 -7.97 15.82 -16.63
CA GLU A 278 -7.84 17.09 -17.37
C GLU A 278 -6.55 17.82 -17.02
N ARG A 279 -6.13 17.86 -15.76
CA ARG A 279 -4.80 18.36 -15.38
C ARG A 279 -3.68 17.52 -15.99
N GLY A 280 -3.80 16.18 -15.95
CA GLY A 280 -2.84 15.28 -16.56
C GLY A 280 -2.65 15.51 -18.07
N GLN A 281 -3.74 15.86 -18.79
CA GLN A 281 -3.69 16.24 -20.20
C GLN A 281 -3.01 17.60 -20.43
N SER A 282 -2.94 18.47 -19.43
CA SER A 282 -2.37 19.82 -19.55
C SER A 282 -0.87 19.89 -19.25
N TYR A 283 -0.30 18.91 -18.56
CA TYR A 283 1.14 18.88 -18.28
C TYR A 283 1.96 18.71 -19.56
N LYS A 284 3.10 19.39 -19.61
CA LYS A 284 4.03 19.26 -20.74
C LYS A 284 4.90 18.03 -20.57
N SER A 285 5.33 17.44 -21.67
CA SER A 285 6.29 16.30 -21.64
C SER A 285 7.58 16.62 -20.88
N LYS A 286 8.02 17.90 -20.89
CA LYS A 286 9.15 18.37 -20.10
C LYS A 286 8.91 18.20 -18.60
N ASP A 287 7.73 18.60 -18.11
CA ASP A 287 7.41 18.55 -16.68
C ASP A 287 7.35 17.08 -16.19
N TYR A 288 6.77 16.21 -17.02
CA TYR A 288 6.76 14.77 -16.76
C TYR A 288 8.19 14.17 -16.74
N ALA A 289 9.01 14.50 -17.74
CA ALA A 289 10.38 14.02 -17.83
C ALA A 289 11.21 14.47 -16.62
N GLU A 290 11.09 15.75 -16.21
CA GLU A 290 11.74 16.28 -15.02
C GLU A 290 11.30 15.54 -13.76
N ALA A 291 9.99 15.30 -13.60
CA ALA A 291 9.44 14.58 -12.45
C ALA A 291 9.94 13.12 -12.38
N VAL A 292 10.11 12.46 -13.52
CA VAL A 292 10.64 11.08 -13.59
C VAL A 292 12.14 11.04 -13.28
N ASP A 293 12.92 11.95 -13.85
CA ASP A 293 14.38 12.01 -13.70
C ASP A 293 14.76 12.24 -12.23
N HIS A 294 14.00 13.05 -11.52
CA HIS A 294 14.24 13.33 -10.10
C HIS A 294 13.91 12.17 -9.15
N MET A 295 13.20 11.13 -9.59
CA MET A 295 12.93 9.97 -8.72
C MET A 295 14.22 9.32 -8.20
N GLU A 296 15.20 9.13 -9.08
CA GLU A 296 16.48 8.52 -8.70
C GLU A 296 17.34 9.50 -7.89
N VAL A 297 17.37 10.78 -8.28
CA VAL A 297 18.12 11.83 -7.55
C VAL A 297 17.66 11.90 -6.09
N TYR A 298 16.36 11.92 -5.83
CA TYR A 298 15.82 11.92 -4.46
C TYR A 298 16.11 10.62 -3.73
N TYR A 299 16.05 9.48 -4.42
CA TYR A 299 16.36 8.19 -3.80
C TYR A 299 17.84 8.09 -3.41
N GLU A 300 18.76 8.46 -4.29
CA GLU A 300 20.20 8.45 -4.01
C GLU A 300 20.54 9.28 -2.76
N ASN A 301 19.97 10.48 -2.64
CA ASN A 301 20.19 11.36 -1.48
C ASN A 301 19.75 10.74 -0.14
N ILE A 302 18.76 9.82 -0.16
CA ILE A 302 18.28 9.19 1.07
C ILE A 302 18.86 7.79 1.29
N SER A 303 19.31 7.11 0.25
CA SER A 303 19.75 5.72 0.30
C SER A 303 20.99 5.52 1.19
N GLU A 304 21.93 6.49 1.21
CA GLU A 304 23.12 6.45 2.05
C GLU A 304 22.80 6.32 3.55
N MET A 305 21.62 6.80 3.97
CA MET A 305 21.18 6.71 5.36
C MET A 305 21.03 5.25 5.82
N PHE A 306 20.67 4.34 4.92
CA PHE A 306 20.46 2.93 5.24
C PHE A 306 21.74 2.13 5.50
N ASN A 307 22.92 2.74 5.26
CA ASN A 307 24.21 2.22 5.73
C ASN A 307 24.32 2.24 7.27
N HIS A 308 23.59 3.14 7.93
CA HIS A 308 23.68 3.37 9.38
C HIS A 308 22.35 3.12 10.10
N PHE A 309 21.25 3.12 9.38
CA PHE A 309 19.89 2.98 9.91
C PHE A 309 19.13 1.84 9.20
N HIS A 310 18.18 1.26 9.90
CA HIS A 310 17.47 0.09 9.41
C HIS A 310 16.16 0.47 8.69
N ALA A 311 15.56 1.58 9.10
CA ALA A 311 14.35 2.11 8.49
C ALA A 311 14.08 3.56 8.94
N ILE A 312 13.10 4.19 8.29
CA ILE A 312 12.53 5.48 8.64
C ILE A 312 11.21 5.26 9.38
N ILE A 313 10.94 6.10 10.39
CA ILE A 313 9.64 6.19 11.07
C ILE A 313 9.01 7.53 10.73
N THR A 314 7.73 7.52 10.33
CA THR A 314 6.95 8.71 10.01
C THR A 314 5.45 8.43 10.20
N PRO A 315 4.55 9.43 10.25
CA PRO A 315 3.12 9.16 10.26
C PRO A 315 2.64 8.43 9.00
N ALA A 316 1.61 7.58 9.14
CA ALA A 316 0.94 6.95 8.00
C ALA A 316 -0.17 7.84 7.42
N THR A 317 -0.76 8.70 8.25
CA THR A 317 -1.91 9.55 7.95
C THR A 317 -1.86 10.85 8.73
N THR A 318 -2.76 11.80 8.44
CA THR A 318 -2.88 13.07 9.17
C THR A 318 -3.43 12.93 10.59
N GLY A 319 -3.83 11.74 10.99
CA GLY A 319 -4.43 11.43 12.29
C GLY A 319 -5.39 10.26 12.22
N GLU A 320 -6.41 10.25 13.09
CA GLU A 320 -7.50 9.28 13.04
C GLU A 320 -8.28 9.34 11.73
N ALA A 321 -8.99 8.25 11.40
CA ALA A 321 -9.92 8.22 10.27
C ALA A 321 -10.92 9.39 10.33
N PRO A 322 -11.05 10.21 9.28
CA PRO A 322 -12.03 11.29 9.24
C PRO A 322 -13.47 10.80 9.39
N LYS A 323 -14.32 11.61 10.00
CA LYS A 323 -15.78 11.41 9.99
C LYS A 323 -16.34 11.67 8.60
N GLY A 324 -17.43 10.95 8.27
CA GLY A 324 -18.06 11.00 6.95
C GLY A 324 -17.51 9.96 6.00
N LEU A 325 -18.23 9.72 4.91
CA LEU A 325 -17.91 8.70 3.91
C LEU A 325 -17.59 9.31 2.53
N ASP A 326 -17.56 10.63 2.41
CA ASP A 326 -17.34 11.35 1.15
C ASP A 326 -15.85 11.61 0.85
N TYR A 327 -14.99 11.20 1.75
CA TYR A 327 -13.55 11.43 1.67
C TYR A 327 -12.75 10.27 2.28
N THR A 328 -11.68 9.87 1.61
CA THR A 328 -10.84 8.72 2.02
C THR A 328 -9.59 9.12 2.82
N GLY A 329 -9.49 10.37 3.24
CA GLY A 329 -8.31 10.92 3.92
C GLY A 329 -7.20 11.37 2.95
N SER A 330 -6.23 12.15 3.46
CA SER A 330 -5.07 12.62 2.68
C SER A 330 -3.99 11.53 2.58
N PRO A 331 -3.38 11.32 1.40
CA PRO A 331 -2.24 10.41 1.22
C PRO A 331 -0.88 11.05 1.50
N GLU A 332 -0.83 12.31 1.89
CA GLU A 332 0.38 13.13 1.88
C GLU A 332 1.57 12.57 2.66
N PHE A 333 1.34 11.78 3.73
CA PHE A 333 2.42 11.13 4.46
C PHE A 333 2.97 9.87 3.75
N CYS A 334 2.27 9.38 2.71
CA CYS A 334 2.70 8.24 1.90
C CYS A 334 3.38 8.66 0.59
N THR A 335 3.14 9.90 0.15
CA THR A 335 3.49 10.42 -1.18
C THR A 335 4.97 10.25 -1.52
N ILE A 336 5.86 10.68 -0.63
CA ILE A 336 7.32 10.62 -0.81
C ILE A 336 7.76 9.17 -1.05
N TRP A 337 7.35 8.28 -0.20
CA TRP A 337 7.81 6.88 -0.19
C TRP A 337 7.26 6.07 -1.36
N THR A 338 6.06 6.43 -1.84
CA THR A 338 5.50 5.86 -3.06
C THR A 338 6.20 6.38 -4.29
N TYR A 339 6.45 7.69 -4.38
CA TYR A 339 7.22 8.31 -5.46
C TYR A 339 8.61 7.70 -5.57
N LEU A 340 9.30 7.51 -4.46
CA LEU A 340 10.64 6.90 -4.43
C LEU A 340 10.61 5.37 -4.65
N GLY A 341 9.44 4.73 -4.68
CA GLY A 341 9.33 3.27 -4.85
C GLY A 341 9.83 2.44 -3.67
N MET A 342 10.01 3.06 -2.49
CA MET A 342 10.55 2.42 -1.29
C MET A 342 9.50 1.52 -0.61
N PRO A 343 9.88 0.39 0.00
CA PRO A 343 8.96 -0.45 0.76
C PRO A 343 8.44 0.32 1.98
N SER A 344 7.16 0.16 2.26
CA SER A 344 6.51 0.85 3.38
C SER A 344 5.50 -0.07 4.07
N ILE A 345 5.37 0.07 5.39
CA ILE A 345 4.39 -0.68 6.19
C ILE A 345 3.72 0.25 7.20
N SER A 346 2.41 0.09 7.39
CA SER A 346 1.67 0.70 8.49
C SER A 346 1.54 -0.27 9.63
N LEU A 347 1.97 0.12 10.83
CA LEU A 347 1.86 -0.67 12.06
C LEU A 347 0.80 -0.04 12.98
N PRO A 348 -0.20 -0.79 13.47
CA PRO A 348 -1.29 -0.27 14.30
C PRO A 348 -0.82 -0.12 15.77
N ILE A 349 0.06 0.85 16.04
CA ILE A 349 0.73 1.01 17.33
C ILE A 349 0.09 2.11 18.18
N LEU A 350 -0.43 3.17 17.56
CA LEU A 350 -0.93 4.35 18.26
C LEU A 350 -2.46 4.41 18.22
N ASN A 351 -3.02 5.15 19.17
CA ASN A 351 -4.45 5.45 19.22
C ASN A 351 -4.66 6.94 19.35
N GLY A 352 -5.69 7.43 18.71
CA GLY A 352 -6.12 8.82 18.80
C GLY A 352 -7.00 9.11 20.00
N SER A 353 -7.43 10.36 20.12
CA SER A 353 -8.28 10.84 21.22
C SER A 353 -9.67 10.18 21.25
N ASN A 354 -10.16 9.72 20.11
CA ASN A 354 -11.43 8.99 20.00
C ASN A 354 -11.24 7.46 20.05
N LYS A 355 -10.08 6.98 20.48
CA LYS A 355 -9.70 5.56 20.50
C LYS A 355 -9.66 4.90 19.12
N MET A 356 -9.63 5.70 18.06
CA MET A 356 -9.43 5.21 16.71
C MET A 356 -7.96 4.89 16.45
N PRO A 357 -7.65 3.90 15.65
CA PRO A 357 -6.27 3.56 15.32
C PRO A 357 -5.53 4.70 14.61
N ILE A 358 -4.23 4.81 14.89
CA ILE A 358 -3.28 5.65 14.17
C ILE A 358 -2.08 4.78 13.80
N GLY A 359 -1.81 4.63 12.52
CA GLY A 359 -0.69 3.84 12.03
C GLY A 359 0.64 4.58 12.13
N VAL A 360 1.66 3.87 12.60
CA VAL A 360 3.05 4.28 12.45
C VAL A 360 3.54 3.74 11.12
N GLN A 361 3.92 4.62 10.19
CA GLN A 361 4.52 4.22 8.94
C GLN A 361 6.01 3.98 9.14
N VAL A 362 6.46 2.79 8.77
CA VAL A 362 7.88 2.44 8.68
C VAL A 362 8.23 2.32 7.21
N VAL A 363 9.40 2.85 6.81
CA VAL A 363 9.86 2.86 5.42
C VAL A 363 11.27 2.28 5.36
N GLY A 364 11.51 1.35 4.44
CA GLY A 364 12.78 0.67 4.28
C GLY A 364 13.53 1.05 3.01
N GLU A 365 14.75 0.54 2.90
CA GLU A 365 15.55 0.62 1.69
C GLU A 365 14.93 -0.22 0.56
N LYS A 366 15.04 0.27 -0.68
CA LYS A 366 14.58 -0.49 -1.87
C LYS A 366 15.31 -1.83 -1.96
N PHE A 367 14.54 -2.88 -2.21
CA PHE A 367 15.04 -4.24 -2.42
C PHE A 367 15.72 -4.88 -1.19
N ASP A 368 15.50 -4.32 0.01
CA ASP A 368 15.88 -4.95 1.27
C ASP A 368 14.66 -5.27 2.14
N ASP A 369 13.61 -5.74 1.50
CA ASP A 369 12.28 -5.95 2.10
C ASP A 369 12.31 -6.94 3.27
N VAL A 370 13.18 -7.94 3.26
CA VAL A 370 13.32 -8.91 4.37
C VAL A 370 13.87 -8.24 5.63
N ARG A 371 14.98 -7.48 5.51
CA ARG A 371 15.57 -6.73 6.64
C ARG A 371 14.60 -5.67 7.14
N PHE A 372 13.92 -5.00 6.21
CA PHE A 372 12.90 -4.01 6.50
C PHE A 372 11.75 -4.59 7.33
N LEU A 373 11.13 -5.70 6.90
CA LEU A 373 10.04 -6.34 7.64
C LEU A 373 10.49 -6.86 9.01
N ARG A 374 11.72 -7.36 9.12
CA ARG A 374 12.32 -7.75 10.41
C ARG A 374 12.44 -6.55 11.36
N SER A 375 12.86 -5.39 10.84
CA SER A 375 12.95 -4.16 11.62
C SER A 375 11.57 -3.67 12.07
N ALA A 376 10.57 -3.77 11.20
CA ALA A 376 9.18 -3.48 11.52
C ALA A 376 8.62 -4.44 12.60
N ASN A 377 8.96 -5.72 12.53
CA ASN A 377 8.59 -6.71 13.54
C ASN A 377 9.20 -6.40 14.92
N TRP A 378 10.50 -6.03 14.93
CA TRP A 378 11.16 -5.60 16.16
C TRP A 378 10.47 -4.37 16.77
N LEU A 379 10.17 -3.37 15.94
CA LEU A 379 9.48 -2.16 16.39
C LEU A 379 8.09 -2.46 16.96
N LEU A 380 7.33 -3.32 16.30
CA LEU A 380 6.00 -3.74 16.77
C LEU A 380 6.11 -4.42 18.14
N LYS A 381 6.98 -5.42 18.29
CA LYS A 381 7.21 -6.12 19.57
C LYS A 381 7.71 -5.21 20.69
N LYS A 382 8.50 -4.18 20.36
CA LYS A 382 9.06 -3.23 21.35
C LYS A 382 7.99 -2.27 21.88
N LEU A 383 6.95 -2.01 21.09
CA LEU A 383 5.97 -0.96 21.39
C LEU A 383 4.61 -1.48 21.85
N THR A 384 4.28 -2.72 21.51
CA THR A 384 3.08 -3.45 22.01
C THR A 384 3.43 -4.39 23.15
#